data_91a7cfdf4835e42daa80c6d39a7f9e94
#
_entry.id   91a7cfdf4835e42daa80c6d39a7f9e94
#
_cell.length_a   1.000
_cell.length_b   1.000
_cell.length_c   1.000
_cell.angle_alpha   90.00
_cell.angle_beta   90.00
_cell.angle_gamma   90.00
#
_symmetry.space_group_name_H-M   'P 1'
#
loop_
_entity.id
_entity.type
_entity.pdbx_description
1 polymer ?
#
loop_
_entity_poly.entity_id
_entity_poly.type
_entity_poly.pdbx_seq_one_letter_code
_entity_poly.pdbx_strand_id
1 'polypeptide(L)'
;MIKKEQNLSTDIFTEKVERIPTRNGYGEGLVLAGEKDERVVALCADLTESTRTQDFKDKFPERFVEIGVAEQLLATVASGMANYGKIPFIASYAAFSPGRNWEQIRTTIALNDVHVKIAGAHAGISVGPDGATHQALEDIATMRSMPNMIVVYPCDAIEARKATAAAAVNGKPTYLRFAREKTPVVTTDNTPFAIGKAEVFWEEKDPQVAIVAAGPLVYEALVAANELSKSKISSVVINSHTIKPLDERTIIKYAKLAGCVVTVEEHQVTGGLGVAVAETLANNFAVPMEF
;
A
#
# COMPACT_ATOMS: atom_id res chain seq x y z
N MET A 1 -0.82 -15.00 -18.94
CA MET A 1 0.48 -14.40 -19.34
C MET A 1 0.51 -12.94 -18.90
N ILE A 2 1.71 -12.38 -18.66
CA ILE A 2 1.84 -10.95 -18.33
C ILE A 2 1.18 -10.09 -19.41
N LYS A 3 0.37 -9.13 -18.99
CA LYS A 3 -0.30 -8.20 -19.89
C LYS A 3 0.67 -7.12 -20.37
N LYS A 4 0.86 -7.03 -21.68
CA LYS A 4 1.85 -6.13 -22.31
C LYS A 4 1.59 -4.65 -21.97
N GLU A 5 0.32 -4.24 -21.91
CA GLU A 5 -0.08 -2.87 -21.58
C GLU A 5 0.28 -2.43 -20.16
N GLN A 6 0.59 -3.38 -19.29
CA GLN A 6 1.00 -3.08 -17.91
C GLN A 6 2.46 -2.67 -17.79
N ASN A 7 3.27 -2.89 -18.83
CA ASN A 7 4.67 -2.48 -18.85
C ASN A 7 5.45 -2.95 -17.61
N LEU A 8 5.27 -4.21 -17.23
CA LEU A 8 5.99 -4.79 -16.08
C LEU A 8 7.47 -5.07 -16.42
N SER A 9 8.28 -5.26 -15.38
CA SER A 9 9.67 -5.68 -15.52
C SER A 9 9.78 -6.99 -16.33
N THR A 10 10.76 -7.08 -17.19
CA THR A 10 11.06 -8.29 -17.98
C THR A 10 11.73 -9.38 -17.15
N ASP A 11 12.28 -9.04 -15.99
CA ASP A 11 13.09 -9.91 -15.16
C ASP A 11 12.33 -10.60 -14.02
N ILE A 12 10.99 -10.44 -13.96
CA ILE A 12 10.13 -10.97 -12.88
C ILE A 12 10.40 -12.45 -12.59
N PHE A 13 10.55 -13.27 -13.62
CA PHE A 13 10.72 -14.72 -13.50
C PHE A 13 12.19 -15.19 -13.66
N THR A 14 13.14 -14.29 -13.48
CA THR A 14 14.58 -14.59 -13.61
C THR A 14 15.30 -14.33 -12.29
N GLU A 15 16.51 -14.90 -12.15
CA GLU A 15 17.38 -14.61 -11.00
C GLU A 15 17.86 -13.15 -10.94
N LYS A 16 17.65 -12.39 -12.02
CA LYS A 16 18.05 -10.97 -12.14
C LYS A 16 17.00 -10.00 -11.59
N VAL A 17 15.88 -10.50 -11.06
CA VAL A 17 14.85 -9.62 -10.49
C VAL A 17 15.46 -8.70 -9.44
N GLU A 18 15.35 -7.41 -9.66
CA GLU A 18 15.83 -6.39 -8.74
C GLU A 18 15.02 -6.45 -7.43
N ARG A 19 15.67 -6.15 -6.30
CA ARG A 19 15.01 -6.16 -4.99
C ARG A 19 15.31 -4.88 -4.24
N ILE A 20 14.25 -4.09 -3.98
CA ILE A 20 14.33 -2.79 -3.31
C ILE A 20 13.26 -2.74 -2.22
N PRO A 21 13.56 -2.23 -0.99
CA PRO A 21 12.53 -2.01 0.03
C PRO A 21 11.48 -1.01 -0.45
N THR A 22 10.19 -1.28 -0.23
CA THR A 22 9.12 -0.36 -0.67
C THR A 22 9.22 1.01 0.02
N ARG A 23 9.75 1.07 1.25
CA ARG A 23 10.03 2.34 1.95
C ARG A 23 10.99 3.28 1.20
N ASN A 24 11.89 2.75 0.35
CA ASN A 24 12.76 3.59 -0.48
C ASN A 24 11.92 4.38 -1.49
N GLY A 25 10.96 3.72 -2.14
CA GLY A 25 10.01 4.40 -3.02
C GLY A 25 9.16 5.45 -2.30
N TYR A 26 8.82 5.24 -1.02
CA TYR A 26 8.20 6.29 -0.21
C TYR A 26 9.09 7.52 -0.08
N GLY A 27 10.36 7.36 0.31
CA GLY A 27 11.30 8.49 0.44
C GLY A 27 11.44 9.27 -0.86
N GLU A 28 11.66 8.58 -1.99
CA GLU A 28 11.72 9.18 -3.32
C GLU A 28 10.42 9.93 -3.68
N GLY A 29 9.27 9.29 -3.45
CA GLY A 29 7.97 9.87 -3.75
C GLY A 29 7.65 11.10 -2.88
N LEU A 30 8.11 11.11 -1.63
CA LEU A 30 7.95 12.24 -0.71
C LEU A 30 8.80 13.44 -1.17
N VAL A 31 10.03 13.21 -1.60
CA VAL A 31 10.89 14.26 -2.18
C VAL A 31 10.24 14.85 -3.43
N LEU A 32 9.76 13.99 -4.36
CA LEU A 32 9.07 14.44 -5.57
C LEU A 32 7.79 15.23 -5.27
N ALA A 33 7.04 14.85 -4.24
CA ALA A 33 5.87 15.61 -3.79
C ALA A 33 6.28 16.99 -3.25
N GLY A 34 7.34 17.06 -2.45
CA GLY A 34 7.88 18.31 -1.91
C GLY A 34 8.45 19.27 -2.97
N GLU A 35 8.98 18.74 -4.06
CA GLU A 35 9.43 19.54 -5.22
C GLU A 35 8.25 20.19 -5.97
N LYS A 36 7.12 19.48 -6.04
CA LYS A 36 5.95 19.94 -6.78
C LYS A 36 5.05 20.88 -5.99
N ASP A 37 5.04 20.77 -4.66
CA ASP A 37 4.15 21.54 -3.81
C ASP A 37 4.85 21.91 -2.48
N GLU A 38 5.04 23.21 -2.26
CA GLU A 38 5.68 23.76 -1.04
C GLU A 38 4.82 23.57 0.23
N ARG A 39 3.55 23.20 0.10
CA ARG A 39 2.68 22.88 1.22
C ARG A 39 3.01 21.52 1.83
N VAL A 40 3.70 20.64 1.09
CA VAL A 40 4.14 19.34 1.59
C VAL A 40 5.16 19.55 2.69
N VAL A 41 4.87 18.95 3.86
CA VAL A 41 5.74 18.93 5.04
C VAL A 41 5.85 17.49 5.54
N ALA A 42 6.97 17.13 6.14
CA ALA A 42 7.19 15.81 6.69
C ALA A 42 7.42 15.87 8.20
N LEU A 43 6.81 14.94 8.92
CA LEU A 43 6.96 14.77 10.37
C LEU A 43 7.36 13.33 10.69
N CYS A 44 8.25 13.15 11.65
CA CYS A 44 8.69 11.82 12.06
C CYS A 44 8.73 11.67 13.58
N ALA A 45 8.62 10.43 14.05
CA ALA A 45 8.70 10.07 15.47
C ALA A 45 10.03 9.32 15.75
N ASP A 46 11.16 10.02 15.63
CA ASP A 46 12.52 9.52 15.88
C ASP A 46 12.94 8.29 15.04
N LEU A 47 12.40 8.18 13.82
CA LEU A 47 12.65 7.07 12.89
C LEU A 47 12.99 7.58 11.48
N THR A 48 13.58 8.76 11.38
CA THR A 48 13.76 9.52 10.12
C THR A 48 14.53 8.72 9.06
N GLU A 49 15.66 8.11 9.39
CA GLU A 49 16.44 7.27 8.48
C GLU A 49 15.71 5.97 8.12
N SER A 50 15.15 5.30 9.14
CA SER A 50 14.49 4.00 8.99
C SER A 50 13.26 4.07 8.11
N THR A 51 12.51 5.15 8.16
CA THR A 51 11.32 5.39 7.33
C THR A 51 11.64 6.01 5.98
N ARG A 52 12.91 6.38 5.70
CA ARG A 52 13.35 7.11 4.50
C ARG A 52 12.82 8.54 4.41
N THR A 53 12.38 9.12 5.52
CA THR A 53 12.01 10.53 5.58
C THR A 53 13.26 11.45 5.56
N GLN A 54 14.45 10.87 5.78
CA GLN A 54 15.73 11.57 5.76
C GLN A 54 15.98 12.31 4.45
N ASP A 55 15.68 11.69 3.31
CA ASP A 55 15.89 12.29 1.99
C ASP A 55 15.10 13.62 1.84
N PHE A 56 13.89 13.68 2.40
CA PHE A 56 13.09 14.90 2.44
C PHE A 56 13.68 15.94 3.40
N LYS A 57 14.09 15.51 4.60
CA LYS A 57 14.73 16.38 5.61
C LYS A 57 15.98 17.03 5.05
N ASP A 58 16.84 16.28 4.37
CA ASP A 58 18.08 16.78 3.80
C ASP A 58 17.84 17.82 2.69
N LYS A 59 16.78 17.63 1.90
CA LYS A 59 16.43 18.54 0.81
C LYS A 59 15.62 19.75 1.24
N PHE A 60 14.75 19.58 2.23
CA PHE A 60 13.79 20.59 2.70
C PHE A 60 13.79 20.70 4.23
N PRO A 61 14.93 21.06 4.87
CA PRO A 61 15.06 21.03 6.33
C PRO A 61 14.04 21.92 7.05
N GLU A 62 13.63 23.05 6.45
CA GLU A 62 12.64 23.98 7.00
C GLU A 62 11.18 23.46 6.92
N ARG A 63 10.97 22.36 6.20
CA ARG A 63 9.66 21.70 6.05
C ARG A 63 9.62 20.32 6.74
N PHE A 64 10.64 20.02 7.53
CA PHE A 64 10.73 18.80 8.33
C PHE A 64 10.55 19.10 9.81
N VAL A 65 9.77 18.27 10.51
CA VAL A 65 9.55 18.39 11.95
C VAL A 65 9.83 17.04 12.63
N GLU A 66 10.78 17.04 13.55
CA GLU A 66 11.00 15.90 14.44
C GLU A 66 10.12 16.05 15.68
N ILE A 67 9.26 15.05 15.92
CA ILE A 67 8.33 15.04 17.07
C ILE A 67 8.90 14.25 18.26
N GLY A 68 9.88 13.38 18.00
CA GLY A 68 10.34 12.39 18.97
C GLY A 68 9.40 11.19 19.07
N VAL A 69 9.66 10.30 20.03
CA VAL A 69 8.89 9.05 20.23
C VAL A 69 7.52 9.37 20.85
N ALA A 70 6.67 10.08 20.11
CA ALA A 70 5.36 10.57 20.55
C ALA A 70 4.32 10.51 19.42
N GLU A 71 3.95 9.31 19.00
CA GLU A 71 3.10 9.09 17.82
C GLU A 71 1.71 9.72 17.95
N GLN A 72 1.17 9.83 19.16
CA GLN A 72 -0.10 10.53 19.39
C GLN A 72 0.04 12.03 19.06
N LEU A 73 1.13 12.65 19.53
CA LEU A 73 1.45 14.05 19.20
C LEU A 73 1.72 14.21 17.69
N LEU A 74 2.42 13.26 17.07
CA LEU A 74 2.67 13.23 15.62
C LEU A 74 1.37 13.39 14.82
N ALA A 75 0.33 12.62 15.16
CA ALA A 75 -0.96 12.69 14.47
C ALA A 75 -1.69 14.02 14.71
N THR A 76 -1.71 14.51 15.95
CA THR A 76 -2.43 15.74 16.29
C THR A 76 -1.77 17.01 15.73
N VAL A 77 -0.44 17.09 15.77
CA VAL A 77 0.32 18.18 15.13
C VAL A 77 0.06 18.19 13.62
N ALA A 78 0.16 17.03 12.97
CA ALA A 78 -0.11 16.92 11.53
C ALA A 78 -1.54 17.36 11.17
N SER A 79 -2.53 16.95 11.97
CA SER A 79 -3.92 17.41 11.78
C SER A 79 -4.04 18.93 11.87
N GLY A 80 -3.40 19.54 12.88
CA GLY A 80 -3.36 21.01 13.03
C GLY A 80 -2.74 21.68 11.78
N MET A 81 -1.59 21.17 11.31
CA MET A 81 -0.91 21.69 10.10
C MET A 81 -1.79 21.56 8.85
N ALA A 82 -2.51 20.44 8.70
CA ALA A 82 -3.43 20.24 7.58
C ALA A 82 -4.59 21.24 7.59
N ASN A 83 -5.14 21.57 8.76
CA ASN A 83 -6.17 22.61 8.89
C ASN A 83 -5.66 24.01 8.53
N TYR A 84 -4.34 24.25 8.60
CA TYR A 84 -3.68 25.47 8.13
C TYR A 84 -3.21 25.37 6.66
N GLY A 85 -3.71 24.39 5.90
CA GLY A 85 -3.47 24.26 4.47
C GLY A 85 -2.17 23.58 4.07
N LYS A 86 -1.43 22.97 5.02
CA LYS A 86 -0.29 22.11 4.69
C LYS A 86 -0.76 20.72 4.26
N ILE A 87 0.17 19.96 3.66
CA ILE A 87 -0.01 18.55 3.29
C ILE A 87 1.00 17.72 4.08
N PRO A 88 0.68 17.36 5.33
CA PRO A 88 1.62 16.65 6.18
C PRO A 88 1.72 15.17 5.80
N PHE A 89 2.96 14.69 5.70
CA PHE A 89 3.31 13.28 5.70
C PHE A 89 3.88 12.93 7.06
N ILE A 90 3.24 12.02 7.79
CA ILE A 90 3.73 11.49 9.06
C ILE A 90 4.28 10.09 8.87
N ALA A 91 5.43 9.81 9.48
CA ALA A 91 6.10 8.53 9.33
C ALA A 91 6.51 7.93 10.68
N SER A 92 6.18 6.66 10.87
CA SER A 92 6.67 5.80 11.95
C SER A 92 6.52 4.34 11.51
N TYR A 93 6.89 3.39 12.36
CA TYR A 93 6.58 1.99 12.10
C TYR A 93 5.08 1.73 12.25
N ALA A 94 4.53 0.84 11.43
CA ALA A 94 3.10 0.55 11.42
C ALA A 94 2.57 0.05 12.78
N ALA A 95 3.39 -0.66 13.54
CA ALA A 95 3.07 -1.08 14.90
C ALA A 95 2.80 0.11 15.84
N PHE A 96 3.34 1.30 15.55
CA PHE A 96 3.22 2.51 16.38
C PHE A 96 2.33 3.58 15.73
N SER A 97 2.39 3.73 14.40
CA SER A 97 1.49 4.57 13.62
C SER A 97 0.99 3.75 12.42
N PRO A 98 -0.23 3.18 12.47
CA PRO A 98 -1.38 3.61 13.28
C PRO A 98 -1.55 2.93 14.65
N GLY A 99 -0.72 1.98 15.06
CA GLY A 99 -1.02 1.16 16.24
C GLY A 99 -1.24 1.96 17.53
N ARG A 100 -0.32 2.84 17.91
CA ARG A 100 -0.37 3.62 19.15
C ARG A 100 -1.25 4.87 19.03
N ASN A 101 -1.33 5.49 17.87
CA ASN A 101 -2.05 6.75 17.65
C ASN A 101 -3.38 6.60 16.88
N TRP A 102 -3.94 5.39 16.87
CA TRP A 102 -5.16 5.09 16.14
C TRP A 102 -6.32 6.03 16.51
N GLU A 103 -6.50 6.33 17.80
CA GLU A 103 -7.55 7.22 18.27
C GLU A 103 -7.36 8.65 17.75
N GLN A 104 -6.13 9.19 17.79
CA GLN A 104 -5.83 10.52 17.28
C GLN A 104 -6.00 10.60 15.75
N ILE A 105 -5.61 9.56 15.02
CA ILE A 105 -5.88 9.47 13.57
C ILE A 105 -7.39 9.48 13.33
N ARG A 106 -8.16 8.71 14.10
CA ARG A 106 -9.61 8.64 13.97
C ARG A 106 -10.27 9.99 14.21
N THR A 107 -9.97 10.62 15.32
CA THR A 107 -10.71 11.82 15.81
C THR A 107 -10.21 13.11 15.18
N THR A 108 -8.91 13.25 14.94
CA THR A 108 -8.35 14.51 14.45
C THR A 108 -8.12 14.52 12.94
N ILE A 109 -7.87 13.36 12.30
CA ILE A 109 -7.57 13.27 10.88
C ILE A 109 -8.77 12.76 10.08
N ALA A 110 -9.24 11.53 10.35
CA ALA A 110 -10.28 10.89 9.55
C ALA A 110 -11.64 11.54 9.73
N LEU A 111 -12.04 11.88 10.96
CA LEU A 111 -13.31 12.55 11.24
C LEU A 111 -13.36 13.95 10.63
N ASN A 112 -12.25 14.69 10.68
CA ASN A 112 -12.13 16.03 10.10
C ASN A 112 -11.87 16.03 8.58
N ASP A 113 -11.67 14.85 7.99
CA ASP A 113 -11.39 14.66 6.55
C ASP A 113 -10.21 15.51 6.03
N VAL A 114 -9.13 15.61 6.81
CA VAL A 114 -7.97 16.48 6.48
C VAL A 114 -6.87 15.73 5.74
N HIS A 115 -6.08 16.44 4.94
CA HIS A 115 -5.08 15.93 4.00
C HIS A 115 -3.81 15.33 4.63
N VAL A 116 -3.90 14.59 5.72
CA VAL A 116 -2.73 13.95 6.33
C VAL A 116 -2.43 12.61 5.63
N LYS A 117 -1.14 12.38 5.33
CA LYS A 117 -0.63 11.14 4.76
C LYS A 117 0.13 10.38 5.84
N ILE A 118 -0.29 9.16 6.10
CA ILE A 118 0.22 8.33 7.21
C ILE A 118 1.05 7.21 6.59
N ALA A 119 2.37 7.30 6.72
CA ALA A 119 3.31 6.29 6.26
C ALA A 119 3.57 5.27 7.37
N GLY A 120 2.91 4.11 7.30
CA GLY A 120 3.18 2.96 8.17
C GLY A 120 4.30 2.12 7.59
N ALA A 121 5.53 2.39 8.03
CA ALA A 121 6.70 1.63 7.60
C ALA A 121 6.87 0.34 8.43
N HIS A 122 7.72 -0.58 7.95
CA HIS A 122 8.04 -1.83 8.66
C HIS A 122 6.81 -2.68 9.00
N ALA A 123 5.77 -2.63 8.15
CA ALA A 123 4.56 -3.44 8.34
C ALA A 123 4.79 -4.90 7.96
N GLY A 124 3.94 -5.78 8.50
CA GLY A 124 3.92 -7.19 8.15
C GLY A 124 4.80 -8.06 9.04
N ILE A 125 4.74 -9.37 8.80
CA ILE A 125 5.58 -10.37 9.48
C ILE A 125 7.03 -10.32 9.01
N SER A 126 7.26 -9.80 7.80
CA SER A 126 8.57 -9.68 7.16
C SER A 126 9.45 -8.54 7.72
N VAL A 127 9.05 -7.91 8.83
CA VAL A 127 9.83 -6.84 9.47
C VAL A 127 11.25 -7.26 9.84
N GLY A 128 11.49 -8.57 10.01
CA GLY A 128 12.80 -9.14 10.25
C GLY A 128 13.25 -9.04 11.71
N PRO A 129 14.48 -8.54 12.00
CA PRO A 129 15.10 -8.65 13.31
C PRO A 129 14.40 -7.91 14.44
N ASP A 130 13.51 -6.97 14.15
CA ASP A 130 12.74 -6.25 15.18
C ASP A 130 11.74 -7.16 15.89
N GLY A 131 11.34 -8.27 15.27
CA GLY A 131 10.57 -9.35 15.88
C GLY A 131 9.10 -9.02 16.13
N ALA A 132 8.44 -9.86 16.92
CA ALA A 132 6.99 -9.87 17.11
C ALA A 132 6.37 -8.55 17.59
N THR A 133 7.11 -7.74 18.33
CA THR A 133 6.63 -6.44 18.83
C THR A 133 6.47 -5.39 17.73
N HIS A 134 7.02 -5.65 16.55
CA HIS A 134 7.02 -4.73 15.41
C HIS A 134 6.24 -5.30 14.20
N GLN A 135 5.84 -6.56 14.26
CA GLN A 135 5.07 -7.24 13.21
C GLN A 135 3.62 -6.73 13.19
N ALA A 136 3.38 -5.61 12.48
CA ALA A 136 2.05 -5.06 12.32
C ALA A 136 1.27 -5.88 11.28
N LEU A 137 0.27 -6.64 11.73
CA LEU A 137 -0.60 -7.49 10.92
C LEU A 137 -2.08 -7.11 11.01
N GLU A 138 -2.41 -5.99 11.67
CA GLU A 138 -3.76 -5.49 11.92
C GLU A 138 -3.98 -4.08 11.36
N ASP A 139 -2.95 -3.47 10.84
CA ASP A 139 -2.90 -2.07 10.41
C ASP A 139 -3.88 -1.77 9.26
N ILE A 140 -3.94 -2.64 8.23
CA ILE A 140 -4.91 -2.51 7.14
C ILE A 140 -6.34 -2.56 7.69
N ALA A 141 -6.66 -3.55 8.54
CA ALA A 141 -7.99 -3.72 9.12
C ALA A 141 -8.44 -2.48 9.89
N THR A 142 -7.56 -1.98 10.76
CA THR A 142 -7.84 -0.79 11.59
C THR A 142 -8.00 0.48 10.76
N MET A 143 -7.19 0.65 9.71
CA MET A 143 -7.25 1.84 8.87
C MET A 143 -8.42 1.80 7.88
N ARG A 144 -8.74 0.62 7.30
CA ARG A 144 -9.88 0.52 6.39
C ARG A 144 -11.23 0.68 7.08
N SER A 145 -11.32 0.44 8.40
CA SER A 145 -12.56 0.65 9.17
C SER A 145 -12.92 2.12 9.34
N MET A 146 -11.96 3.06 9.21
CA MET A 146 -12.23 4.49 9.38
C MET A 146 -12.95 5.09 8.16
N PRO A 147 -14.02 5.88 8.34
CA PRO A 147 -14.57 6.71 7.27
C PRO A 147 -13.50 7.65 6.68
N ASN A 148 -13.67 8.06 5.42
CA ASN A 148 -12.79 8.98 4.68
C ASN A 148 -11.36 8.49 4.42
N MET A 149 -10.86 7.50 5.15
CA MET A 149 -9.49 7.00 5.04
C MET A 149 -9.30 6.22 3.73
N ILE A 150 -8.32 6.62 2.93
CA ILE A 150 -7.81 5.84 1.80
C ILE A 150 -6.71 4.91 2.33
N VAL A 151 -6.68 3.66 1.86
CA VAL A 151 -5.67 2.66 2.26
C VAL A 151 -4.99 2.10 1.03
N VAL A 152 -3.66 2.30 0.95
CA VAL A 152 -2.83 1.89 -0.19
C VAL A 152 -1.69 1.00 0.28
N TYR A 153 -1.51 -0.14 -0.36
CA TYR A 153 -0.43 -1.08 -0.11
C TYR A 153 0.29 -1.44 -1.43
N PRO A 154 1.29 -0.66 -1.82
CA PRO A 154 2.00 -0.82 -3.09
C PRO A 154 2.82 -2.11 -3.11
N CYS A 155 2.94 -2.73 -4.30
CA CYS A 155 3.59 -4.02 -4.47
C CYS A 155 5.13 -3.95 -4.48
N ASP A 156 5.70 -2.82 -4.88
CA ASP A 156 7.16 -2.62 -4.95
C ASP A 156 7.57 -1.16 -4.75
N ALA A 157 8.87 -0.88 -4.84
CA ALA A 157 9.42 0.46 -4.60
C ALA A 157 8.96 1.49 -5.66
N ILE A 158 8.81 1.09 -6.91
CA ILE A 158 8.37 1.99 -7.99
C ILE A 158 6.90 2.35 -7.79
N GLU A 159 6.06 1.38 -7.49
CA GLU A 159 4.66 1.62 -7.18
C GLU A 159 4.50 2.44 -5.88
N ALA A 160 5.35 2.21 -4.87
CA ALA A 160 5.38 2.99 -3.63
C ALA A 160 5.69 4.49 -3.89
N ARG A 161 6.64 4.77 -4.78
CA ARG A 161 6.95 6.15 -5.22
C ARG A 161 5.75 6.81 -5.88
N LYS A 162 5.07 6.11 -6.81
CA LYS A 162 3.85 6.61 -7.47
C LYS A 162 2.71 6.82 -6.48
N ALA A 163 2.50 5.87 -5.57
CA ALA A 163 1.47 5.95 -4.54
C ALA A 163 1.68 7.15 -3.62
N THR A 164 2.91 7.41 -3.20
CA THR A 164 3.27 8.55 -2.36
C THR A 164 3.01 9.88 -3.07
N ALA A 165 3.46 10.00 -4.33
CA ALA A 165 3.21 11.19 -5.14
C ALA A 165 1.70 11.42 -5.43
N ALA A 166 0.94 10.36 -5.71
CA ALA A 166 -0.50 10.44 -5.92
C ALA A 166 -1.25 10.81 -4.63
N ALA A 167 -0.80 10.31 -3.47
CA ALA A 167 -1.37 10.67 -2.19
C ALA A 167 -1.24 12.17 -1.89
N ALA A 168 -0.15 12.82 -2.28
CA ALA A 168 0.05 14.25 -2.06
C ALA A 168 -1.05 15.13 -2.67
N VAL A 169 -1.68 14.68 -3.74
CA VAL A 169 -2.67 15.48 -4.50
C VAL A 169 -4.10 14.97 -4.39
N ASN A 170 -4.38 13.88 -3.68
CA ASN A 170 -5.71 13.26 -3.65
C ASN A 170 -6.72 13.95 -2.73
N GLY A 171 -6.29 14.89 -1.91
CA GLY A 171 -7.16 15.68 -1.05
C GLY A 171 -7.80 14.95 0.14
N LYS A 172 -7.36 13.73 0.46
CA LYS A 172 -7.96 12.87 1.49
C LYS A 172 -6.95 12.35 2.50
N PRO A 173 -7.36 12.02 3.72
CA PRO A 173 -6.52 11.24 4.63
C PRO A 173 -6.15 9.91 3.97
N THR A 174 -4.87 9.58 4.00
CA THR A 174 -4.38 8.40 3.27
C THR A 174 -3.36 7.64 4.11
N TYR A 175 -3.60 6.37 4.32
CA TYR A 175 -2.65 5.43 4.89
C TYR A 175 -1.87 4.75 3.74
N LEU A 176 -0.54 4.81 3.83
CA LEU A 176 0.41 4.19 2.90
C LEU A 176 1.21 3.15 3.67
N ARG A 177 1.13 1.90 3.27
CA ARG A 177 1.79 0.77 3.94
C ARG A 177 3.08 0.38 3.25
N PHE A 178 4.18 0.22 4.01
CA PHE A 178 5.49 -0.10 3.44
C PHE A 178 6.20 -1.22 4.19
N ALA A 179 6.83 -2.13 3.44
CA ALA A 179 7.69 -3.18 3.95
C ALA A 179 9.11 -2.66 4.25
N ARG A 180 9.80 -3.33 5.19
CA ARG A 180 11.20 -3.05 5.55
C ARG A 180 12.20 -3.74 4.64
N GLU A 181 11.98 -5.03 4.39
CA GLU A 181 12.90 -5.87 3.65
C GLU A 181 12.90 -5.57 2.15
N LYS A 182 13.94 -6.03 1.47
CA LYS A 182 14.04 -5.92 0.02
C LYS A 182 13.00 -6.82 -0.65
N THR A 183 12.12 -6.23 -1.42
CA THR A 183 11.06 -6.92 -2.16
C THR A 183 11.33 -6.87 -3.66
N PRO A 184 10.91 -7.90 -4.43
CA PRO A 184 11.08 -7.90 -5.89
C PRO A 184 10.40 -6.70 -6.53
N VAL A 185 11.07 -6.10 -7.51
CA VAL A 185 10.52 -5.01 -8.33
C VAL A 185 9.83 -5.61 -9.54
N VAL A 186 8.51 -5.49 -9.59
CA VAL A 186 7.65 -6.01 -10.67
C VAL A 186 7.18 -4.92 -11.62
N THR A 187 7.03 -3.68 -11.12
CA THR A 187 6.55 -2.55 -11.92
C THR A 187 7.70 -1.78 -12.57
N THR A 188 7.37 -0.88 -13.49
CA THR A 188 8.29 0.08 -14.11
C THR A 188 7.69 1.49 -14.01
N ASP A 189 8.46 2.50 -14.43
CA ASP A 189 7.93 3.88 -14.51
C ASP A 189 6.70 3.99 -15.42
N ASN A 190 6.60 3.14 -16.42
CA ASN A 190 5.51 3.14 -17.39
C ASN A 190 4.31 2.27 -16.95
N THR A 191 4.42 1.50 -15.85
CA THR A 191 3.28 0.75 -15.32
C THR A 191 2.20 1.72 -14.87
N PRO A 192 0.93 1.55 -15.29
CA PRO A 192 -0.16 2.40 -14.83
C PRO A 192 -0.32 2.37 -13.30
N PHE A 193 -0.74 3.49 -12.71
CA PHE A 193 -1.08 3.59 -11.30
C PHE A 193 -2.13 4.69 -11.08
N ALA A 194 -3.22 4.35 -10.44
CA ALA A 194 -4.21 5.31 -9.98
C ALA A 194 -4.89 4.82 -8.69
N ILE A 195 -4.94 5.63 -7.64
CA ILE A 195 -5.64 5.29 -6.40
C ILE A 195 -7.09 4.90 -6.70
N GLY A 196 -7.54 3.78 -6.15
CA GLY A 196 -8.89 3.25 -6.36
C GLY A 196 -9.06 2.41 -7.64
N LYS A 197 -7.97 2.13 -8.37
CA LYS A 197 -7.96 1.24 -9.53
C LYS A 197 -7.08 0.02 -9.26
N ALA A 198 -7.57 -1.15 -9.61
CA ALA A 198 -6.76 -2.36 -9.59
C ALA A 198 -6.17 -2.62 -10.98
N GLU A 199 -4.93 -3.11 -11.00
CA GLU A 199 -4.23 -3.41 -12.24
C GLU A 199 -4.16 -4.93 -12.46
N VAL A 200 -4.51 -5.38 -13.67
CA VAL A 200 -4.47 -6.80 -14.03
C VAL A 200 -3.09 -7.10 -14.62
N PHE A 201 -2.21 -7.69 -13.84
CA PHE A 201 -0.83 -7.95 -14.25
C PHE A 201 -0.66 -9.23 -15.07
N TRP A 202 -1.48 -10.24 -14.80
CA TRP A 202 -1.48 -11.51 -15.51
C TRP A 202 -2.90 -11.87 -15.92
N GLU A 203 -3.08 -12.31 -17.15
CA GLU A 203 -4.38 -12.75 -17.65
C GLU A 203 -4.21 -13.88 -18.67
N GLU A 204 -4.97 -14.93 -18.48
CA GLU A 204 -5.11 -16.03 -19.45
C GLU A 204 -6.57 -16.14 -19.89
N LYS A 205 -6.77 -16.74 -21.06
CA LYS A 205 -8.11 -16.94 -21.58
C LYS A 205 -8.88 -17.94 -20.69
N ASP A 206 -10.13 -17.64 -20.41
CA ASP A 206 -11.04 -18.48 -19.62
C ASP A 206 -10.40 -18.89 -18.26
N PRO A 207 -10.08 -17.91 -17.39
CA PRO A 207 -9.37 -18.20 -16.14
C PRO A 207 -10.22 -19.09 -15.22
N GLN A 208 -9.57 -20.07 -14.58
CA GLN A 208 -10.15 -20.98 -13.61
C GLN A 208 -10.00 -20.48 -12.16
N VAL A 209 -9.15 -19.51 -11.94
CA VAL A 209 -8.93 -18.86 -10.63
C VAL A 209 -8.56 -17.39 -10.81
N ALA A 210 -9.15 -16.53 -10.00
CA ALA A 210 -8.74 -15.13 -9.87
C ALA A 210 -7.91 -14.97 -8.58
N ILE A 211 -6.67 -14.49 -8.72
CA ILE A 211 -5.76 -14.22 -7.60
C ILE A 211 -5.75 -12.71 -7.38
N VAL A 212 -6.26 -12.25 -6.24
CA VAL A 212 -6.27 -10.83 -5.85
C VAL A 212 -5.21 -10.62 -4.79
N ALA A 213 -4.19 -9.86 -5.11
CA ALA A 213 -3.04 -9.66 -4.24
C ALA A 213 -2.79 -8.17 -3.95
N ALA A 214 -2.18 -7.86 -2.81
CA ALA A 214 -1.70 -6.52 -2.47
C ALA A 214 -0.31 -6.57 -1.83
N GLY A 215 0.42 -5.46 -1.99
CA GLY A 215 1.77 -5.34 -1.45
C GLY A 215 2.79 -6.28 -2.11
N PRO A 216 3.94 -6.52 -1.48
CA PRO A 216 5.02 -7.33 -2.05
C PRO A 216 4.63 -8.75 -2.47
N LEU A 217 3.56 -9.30 -1.90
CA LEU A 217 3.07 -10.64 -2.26
C LEU A 217 2.41 -10.71 -3.65
N VAL A 218 2.22 -9.59 -4.33
CA VAL A 218 1.86 -9.58 -5.77
C VAL A 218 2.91 -10.33 -6.61
N TYR A 219 4.18 -10.24 -6.24
CA TYR A 219 5.23 -11.02 -6.89
C TYR A 219 4.99 -12.53 -6.74
N GLU A 220 4.69 -13.00 -5.53
CA GLU A 220 4.41 -14.41 -5.28
C GLU A 220 3.14 -14.90 -6.01
N ALA A 221 2.14 -14.03 -6.12
CA ALA A 221 0.94 -14.30 -6.93
C ALA A 221 1.27 -14.47 -8.43
N LEU A 222 2.20 -13.66 -8.97
CA LEU A 222 2.68 -13.80 -10.35
C LEU A 222 3.48 -15.08 -10.55
N VAL A 223 4.34 -15.44 -9.61
CA VAL A 223 5.09 -16.71 -9.62
C VAL A 223 4.12 -17.89 -9.60
N ALA A 224 3.12 -17.87 -8.72
CA ALA A 224 2.09 -18.90 -8.63
C ALA A 224 1.31 -19.02 -9.95
N ALA A 225 0.90 -17.91 -10.57
CA ALA A 225 0.21 -17.93 -11.85
C ALA A 225 1.06 -18.54 -12.98
N ASN A 226 2.36 -18.26 -12.98
CA ASN A 226 3.28 -18.85 -13.94
C ASN A 226 3.41 -20.38 -13.75
N GLU A 227 3.43 -20.88 -12.51
CA GLU A 227 3.45 -22.32 -12.23
C GLU A 227 2.11 -23.00 -12.55
N LEU A 228 0.99 -22.35 -12.24
CA LEU A 228 -0.35 -22.84 -12.63
C LEU A 228 -0.48 -22.96 -14.14
N SER A 229 0.03 -22.00 -14.89
CA SER A 229 0.03 -22.04 -16.37
C SER A 229 0.79 -23.26 -16.92
N LYS A 230 1.95 -23.62 -16.34
CA LYS A 230 2.70 -24.83 -16.68
C LYS A 230 1.88 -26.10 -16.41
N SER A 231 1.04 -26.05 -15.39
CA SER A 231 0.11 -27.14 -15.01
C SER A 231 -1.21 -27.09 -15.78
N LYS A 232 -1.36 -26.21 -16.78
CA LYS A 232 -2.56 -26.01 -17.60
C LYS A 232 -3.78 -25.54 -16.80
N ILE A 233 -3.54 -24.83 -15.70
CA ILE A 233 -4.57 -24.14 -14.92
C ILE A 233 -4.47 -22.67 -15.27
N SER A 234 -5.48 -22.15 -15.98
CA SER A 234 -5.53 -20.74 -16.39
C SER A 234 -5.89 -19.85 -15.21
N SER A 235 -5.24 -18.70 -15.12
CA SER A 235 -5.40 -17.78 -14.00
C SER A 235 -5.40 -16.31 -14.41
N VAL A 236 -5.87 -15.46 -13.51
CA VAL A 236 -5.71 -14.00 -13.59
C VAL A 236 -5.09 -13.51 -12.29
N VAL A 237 -4.12 -12.58 -12.35
CA VAL A 237 -3.56 -11.90 -11.17
C VAL A 237 -3.91 -10.43 -11.21
N ILE A 238 -4.53 -9.98 -10.13
CA ILE A 238 -4.99 -8.60 -9.94
C ILE A 238 -4.17 -7.98 -8.83
N ASN A 239 -3.37 -6.95 -9.15
CA ASN A 239 -2.74 -6.10 -8.16
C ASN A 239 -3.76 -5.11 -7.61
N SER A 240 -4.22 -5.33 -6.39
CA SER A 240 -5.15 -4.46 -5.68
C SER A 240 -4.40 -3.54 -4.71
N HIS A 241 -3.50 -2.72 -5.25
CA HIS A 241 -2.67 -1.80 -4.46
C HIS A 241 -3.50 -0.80 -3.63
N THR A 242 -4.74 -0.53 -4.00
CA THR A 242 -5.67 0.26 -3.19
C THR A 242 -6.71 -0.66 -2.57
N ILE A 243 -6.67 -0.78 -1.23
CA ILE A 243 -7.60 -1.63 -0.49
C ILE A 243 -8.88 -0.87 -0.16
N LYS A 244 -8.76 0.47 0.00
CA LYS A 244 -9.91 1.37 0.18
C LYS A 244 -9.66 2.71 -0.51
N PRO A 245 -10.52 3.14 -1.46
CA PRO A 245 -11.64 2.37 -2.01
C PRO A 245 -11.16 1.18 -2.85
N LEU A 246 -11.86 0.07 -2.74
CA LEU A 246 -11.57 -1.13 -3.56
C LEU A 246 -12.10 -0.94 -4.99
N ASP A 247 -11.38 -1.43 -6.00
CA ASP A 247 -11.91 -1.51 -7.37
C ASP A 247 -12.85 -2.71 -7.51
N GLU A 248 -14.03 -2.58 -6.94
CA GLU A 248 -15.07 -3.62 -6.93
C GLU A 248 -15.40 -4.10 -8.35
N ARG A 249 -15.42 -3.19 -9.33
CA ARG A 249 -15.77 -3.51 -10.71
C ARG A 249 -14.81 -4.54 -11.31
N THR A 250 -13.51 -4.33 -11.14
CA THR A 250 -12.47 -5.25 -11.64
C THR A 250 -12.56 -6.58 -10.92
N ILE A 251 -12.70 -6.58 -9.59
CA ILE A 251 -12.80 -7.81 -8.79
C ILE A 251 -14.03 -8.63 -9.17
N ILE A 252 -15.21 -8.01 -9.23
CA ILE A 252 -16.46 -8.70 -9.61
C ILE A 252 -16.37 -9.29 -11.03
N LYS A 253 -15.78 -8.54 -11.98
CA LYS A 253 -15.59 -9.00 -13.35
C LYS A 253 -14.81 -10.33 -13.38
N TYR A 254 -13.67 -10.37 -12.72
CA TYR A 254 -12.80 -11.56 -12.78
C TYR A 254 -13.26 -12.69 -11.87
N ALA A 255 -13.93 -12.39 -10.76
CA ALA A 255 -14.60 -13.41 -9.95
C ALA A 255 -15.71 -14.14 -10.76
N LYS A 256 -16.48 -13.40 -11.56
CA LYS A 256 -17.49 -13.99 -12.47
C LYS A 256 -16.87 -14.86 -13.56
N LEU A 257 -15.73 -14.44 -14.11
CA LEU A 257 -15.05 -15.20 -15.16
C LEU A 257 -14.40 -16.48 -14.64
N ALA A 258 -13.75 -16.40 -13.48
CA ALA A 258 -12.98 -17.50 -12.92
C ALA A 258 -13.83 -18.49 -12.09
N GLY A 259 -14.93 -18.04 -11.50
CA GLY A 259 -15.78 -18.85 -10.64
C GLY A 259 -15.24 -19.09 -9.22
N CYS A 260 -14.02 -18.71 -8.92
CA CYS A 260 -13.43 -18.71 -7.57
C CYS A 260 -12.33 -17.64 -7.43
N VAL A 261 -12.03 -17.27 -6.18
CA VAL A 261 -11.04 -16.24 -5.86
C VAL A 261 -10.08 -16.72 -4.77
N VAL A 262 -8.81 -16.43 -4.94
CA VAL A 262 -7.79 -16.55 -3.88
C VAL A 262 -7.29 -15.14 -3.57
N THR A 263 -7.20 -14.78 -2.29
CA THR A 263 -6.64 -13.50 -1.86
C THR A 263 -5.26 -13.70 -1.22
N VAL A 264 -4.33 -12.80 -1.52
CA VAL A 264 -2.93 -12.91 -1.09
C VAL A 264 -2.47 -11.58 -0.50
N GLU A 265 -2.19 -11.58 0.80
CA GLU A 265 -1.71 -10.39 1.51
C GLU A 265 -0.84 -10.78 2.73
N GLU A 266 0.04 -9.91 3.14
CA GLU A 266 0.80 -10.03 4.38
C GLU A 266 0.07 -9.30 5.51
N HIS A 267 -0.95 -9.93 6.09
CA HIS A 267 -1.83 -9.37 7.11
C HIS A 267 -2.55 -10.51 7.84
N GLN A 268 -3.23 -10.23 8.94
CA GLN A 268 -4.20 -11.17 9.51
C GLN A 268 -5.32 -11.45 8.48
N VAL A 269 -5.81 -12.67 8.44
CA VAL A 269 -6.97 -13.04 7.62
C VAL A 269 -8.17 -12.14 7.93
N THR A 270 -8.33 -11.78 9.20
CA THR A 270 -9.42 -10.92 9.67
C THR A 270 -9.20 -9.45 9.28
N GLY A 271 -10.07 -8.90 8.48
CA GLY A 271 -10.17 -7.44 8.25
C GLY A 271 -9.28 -6.87 7.15
N GLY A 272 -8.38 -7.65 6.54
CA GLY A 272 -7.49 -7.20 5.47
C GLY A 272 -8.15 -7.11 4.08
N LEU A 273 -7.32 -7.27 3.04
CA LEU A 273 -7.75 -7.31 1.63
C LEU A 273 -8.76 -8.43 1.39
N GLY A 274 -8.48 -9.63 1.89
CA GLY A 274 -9.35 -10.79 1.70
C GLY A 274 -10.78 -10.53 2.17
N VAL A 275 -10.93 -9.92 3.35
CA VAL A 275 -12.27 -9.54 3.86
C VAL A 275 -12.90 -8.44 3.00
N ALA A 276 -12.14 -7.44 2.52
CA ALA A 276 -12.68 -6.41 1.62
C ALA A 276 -13.21 -7.02 0.31
N VAL A 277 -12.50 -7.99 -0.26
CA VAL A 277 -12.93 -8.74 -1.44
C VAL A 277 -14.17 -9.57 -1.12
N ALA A 278 -14.20 -10.27 0.02
CA ALA A 278 -15.35 -11.08 0.45
C ALA A 278 -16.61 -10.23 0.65
N GLU A 279 -16.51 -9.06 1.31
CA GLU A 279 -17.62 -8.11 1.46
C GLU A 279 -18.16 -7.66 0.11
N THR A 280 -17.29 -7.34 -0.84
CA THR A 280 -17.68 -6.95 -2.20
C THR A 280 -18.39 -8.08 -2.93
N LEU A 281 -17.84 -9.29 -2.88
CA LEU A 281 -18.41 -10.44 -3.59
C LEU A 281 -19.72 -10.94 -2.96
N ALA A 282 -19.82 -10.94 -1.62
CA ALA A 282 -21.05 -11.30 -0.93
C ALA A 282 -22.23 -10.39 -1.32
N ASN A 283 -21.97 -9.11 -1.52
CA ASN A 283 -23.00 -8.14 -1.90
C ASN A 283 -23.35 -8.14 -3.41
N ASN A 284 -22.48 -8.71 -4.27
CA ASN A 284 -22.64 -8.60 -5.72
C ASN A 284 -22.70 -9.95 -6.44
N PHE A 285 -21.73 -10.82 -6.23
CA PHE A 285 -21.63 -12.12 -6.88
C PHE A 285 -20.77 -13.08 -6.06
N ALA A 286 -21.41 -13.87 -5.21
CA ALA A 286 -20.72 -14.80 -4.32
C ALA A 286 -20.07 -15.95 -5.11
N VAL A 287 -18.80 -16.21 -4.83
CA VAL A 287 -18.02 -17.36 -5.32
C VAL A 287 -17.23 -17.99 -4.17
N PRO A 288 -16.78 -19.25 -4.29
CA PRO A 288 -15.79 -19.80 -3.37
C PRO A 288 -14.54 -18.94 -3.25
N MET A 289 -14.08 -18.75 -2.03
CA MET A 289 -12.89 -17.95 -1.74
C MET A 289 -11.94 -18.67 -0.80
N GLU A 290 -10.63 -18.46 -1.03
CA GLU A 290 -9.54 -18.79 -0.10
C GLU A 290 -8.74 -17.55 0.24
N PHE A 291 -8.20 -17.51 1.50
CA PHE A 291 -7.48 -16.36 2.06
C PHE A 291 -6.03 -16.70 2.34
#